data_16ddd942a30d49d1e1b5489548904487
#
_entry.id   16ddd942a30d49d1e1b5489548904487
#
_cell.length_a   1.000
_cell.length_b   1.000
_cell.length_c   1.000
_cell.angle_alpha   90.00
_cell.angle_beta   90.00
_cell.angle_gamma   90.00
#
_symmetry.space_group_name_H-M   'P 1'
#
loop_
_entity.id
_entity.type
_entity.pdbx_description
1 polymer ?
#
loop_
_entity_poly.entity_id
_entity_poly.type
_entity_poly.pdbx_seq_one_letter_code
_entity_poly.pdbx_strand_id
1 'polypeptide(L)'
;MKELLKKVTEGQNLTREEAAKAMDMMLEGTASPVLVSAFLTALRMKGETVDEIVGCTEMMKSKGGSVKLDTDEYIDFVGTGGDGANSFNISTTSMFVCAAAGVTVAKHGNRAASSKSGASDLLEALGANIMLEPKQVEQCINETGMGFMNAMKFHKAMKNVGPIRKEIGIRTIFNMLGPLSNPSNASRQVIGVFSPEKVSVFAKVMSEMGVKRAMIVCGSDGMDEITVTGKTLVNEIIDGKIVVYEIDPHDYGIEYADASDITGGDGKENAEIAKSIFNGEKSARRDIIVLNSAAGIYIGGKADSYKEAVEIAKQTIDSGNVMDKVNEFAAETKKLN
;
A
#
# COMPACT_ATOMS: atom_id res chain seq x y z
N MET A 1 -0.90 -20.77 -21.56
CA MET A 1 -0.31 -21.15 -20.26
C MET A 1 0.81 -22.20 -20.37
N LYS A 2 0.62 -23.39 -21.01
CA LYS A 2 1.67 -24.42 -21.06
C LYS A 2 3.00 -23.94 -21.64
N GLU A 3 2.99 -23.20 -22.75
CA GLU A 3 4.19 -22.65 -23.38
C GLU A 3 4.91 -21.62 -22.47
N LEU A 4 4.13 -20.76 -21.80
CA LEU A 4 4.68 -19.77 -20.86
C LEU A 4 5.27 -20.47 -19.62
N LEU A 5 4.61 -21.50 -19.12
CA LEU A 5 5.14 -22.33 -18.03
C LEU A 5 6.47 -22.99 -18.44
N LYS A 6 6.55 -23.55 -19.66
CA LYS A 6 7.79 -24.15 -20.17
C LYS A 6 8.94 -23.16 -20.18
N LYS A 7 8.74 -21.94 -20.73
CA LYS A 7 9.76 -20.88 -20.70
C LYS A 7 10.27 -20.61 -19.29
N VAL A 8 9.35 -20.39 -18.35
CA VAL A 8 9.70 -20.04 -16.96
C VAL A 8 10.44 -21.18 -16.25
N THR A 9 10.05 -22.45 -16.49
CA THR A 9 10.75 -23.63 -15.93
C THR A 9 12.13 -23.87 -16.53
N GLU A 10 12.39 -23.35 -17.72
CA GLU A 10 13.71 -23.34 -18.37
C GLU A 10 14.56 -22.11 -17.93
N GLY A 11 14.09 -21.31 -16.98
CA GLY A 11 14.77 -20.12 -16.48
C GLY A 11 14.69 -18.91 -17.43
N GLN A 12 13.87 -18.97 -18.49
CA GLN A 12 13.70 -17.87 -19.44
C GLN A 12 12.76 -16.81 -18.90
N ASN A 13 13.07 -15.55 -19.16
CA ASN A 13 12.20 -14.43 -18.83
C ASN A 13 11.05 -14.33 -19.83
N LEU A 14 9.88 -13.95 -19.33
CA LEU A 14 8.76 -13.57 -20.19
C LEU A 14 8.89 -12.11 -20.63
N THR A 15 8.40 -11.80 -21.83
CA THR A 15 8.17 -10.41 -22.21
C THR A 15 6.99 -9.84 -21.42
N ARG A 16 6.83 -8.51 -21.45
CA ARG A 16 5.71 -7.81 -20.82
C ARG A 16 4.35 -8.33 -21.32
N GLU A 17 4.23 -8.58 -22.64
CA GLU A 17 3.02 -9.10 -23.27
C GLU A 17 2.75 -10.55 -22.87
N GLU A 18 3.80 -11.37 -22.76
CA GLU A 18 3.67 -12.76 -22.34
C GLU A 18 3.22 -12.86 -20.88
N ALA A 19 3.76 -12.02 -20.00
CA ALA A 19 3.37 -11.92 -18.61
C ALA A 19 1.92 -11.43 -18.47
N ALA A 20 1.54 -10.40 -19.22
CA ALA A 20 0.16 -9.91 -19.30
C ALA A 20 -0.80 -11.00 -19.76
N LYS A 21 -0.44 -11.79 -20.80
CA LYS A 21 -1.23 -12.91 -21.29
C LYS A 21 -1.39 -14.01 -20.23
N ALA A 22 -0.32 -14.33 -19.49
CA ALA A 22 -0.41 -15.29 -18.39
C ALA A 22 -1.38 -14.82 -17.31
N MET A 23 -1.29 -13.55 -16.93
CA MET A 23 -2.17 -12.91 -15.95
C MET A 23 -3.62 -12.90 -16.41
N ASP A 24 -3.89 -12.55 -17.68
CA ASP A 24 -5.23 -12.59 -18.27
C ASP A 24 -5.86 -13.99 -18.15
N MET A 25 -5.11 -15.03 -18.53
CA MET A 25 -5.59 -16.42 -18.44
C MET A 25 -5.90 -16.85 -16.99
N MET A 26 -5.16 -16.34 -16.01
CA MET A 26 -5.39 -16.61 -14.60
C MET A 26 -6.65 -15.88 -14.09
N LEU A 27 -6.79 -14.61 -14.43
CA LEU A 27 -7.91 -13.76 -13.98
C LEU A 27 -9.24 -14.18 -14.64
N GLU A 28 -9.23 -14.61 -15.91
CA GLU A 28 -10.39 -15.15 -16.61
C GLU A 28 -10.75 -16.60 -16.18
N GLY A 29 -9.85 -17.28 -15.45
CA GLY A 29 -10.05 -18.67 -15.06
C GLY A 29 -9.97 -19.67 -16.22
N THR A 30 -9.35 -19.28 -17.35
CA THR A 30 -9.19 -20.15 -18.54
C THR A 30 -8.04 -21.13 -18.41
N ALA A 31 -7.12 -20.89 -17.45
CA ALA A 31 -6.05 -21.82 -17.09
C ALA A 31 -6.49 -22.71 -15.92
N SER A 32 -6.18 -24.01 -15.98
CA SER A 32 -6.51 -24.91 -14.86
C SER A 32 -5.73 -24.55 -13.60
N PRO A 33 -6.29 -24.80 -12.38
CA PRO A 33 -5.59 -24.55 -11.12
C PRO A 33 -4.19 -25.16 -11.04
N VAL A 34 -4.02 -26.37 -11.60
CA VAL A 34 -2.70 -27.06 -11.65
C VAL A 34 -1.68 -26.25 -12.45
N LEU A 35 -2.06 -25.73 -13.63
CA LEU A 35 -1.17 -24.92 -14.46
C LEU A 35 -0.87 -23.56 -13.81
N VAL A 36 -1.86 -22.95 -13.14
CA VAL A 36 -1.68 -21.69 -12.41
C VAL A 36 -0.70 -21.89 -11.23
N SER A 37 -0.89 -22.93 -10.43
CA SER A 37 -0.01 -23.27 -9.31
C SER A 37 1.42 -23.50 -9.75
N ALA A 38 1.60 -24.33 -10.79
CA ALA A 38 2.94 -24.61 -11.35
C ALA A 38 3.59 -23.33 -11.89
N PHE A 39 2.85 -22.49 -12.62
CA PHE A 39 3.37 -21.25 -13.20
C PHE A 39 3.80 -20.25 -12.12
N LEU A 40 2.95 -20.01 -11.12
CA LEU A 40 3.26 -19.10 -10.02
C LEU A 40 4.47 -19.56 -9.21
N THR A 41 4.59 -20.86 -8.95
CA THR A 41 5.72 -21.43 -8.24
C THR A 41 7.01 -21.32 -9.06
N ALA A 42 6.96 -21.69 -10.35
CA ALA A 42 8.12 -21.61 -11.24
C ALA A 42 8.60 -20.17 -11.42
N LEU A 43 7.66 -19.20 -11.60
CA LEU A 43 7.97 -17.77 -11.73
C LEU A 43 8.67 -17.23 -10.48
N ARG A 44 8.18 -17.59 -9.29
CA ARG A 44 8.83 -17.25 -8.02
C ARG A 44 10.23 -17.85 -7.90
N MET A 45 10.41 -19.14 -8.28
CA MET A 45 11.71 -19.83 -8.21
C MET A 45 12.73 -19.21 -9.15
N LYS A 46 12.30 -18.81 -10.34
CA LYS A 46 13.12 -18.10 -11.32
C LYS A 46 13.50 -16.70 -10.81
N GLY A 47 12.61 -16.04 -10.10
CA GLY A 47 12.66 -14.64 -9.76
C GLY A 47 11.97 -13.78 -10.84
N GLU A 48 11.05 -12.93 -10.40
CA GLU A 48 10.27 -12.07 -11.29
C GLU A 48 11.12 -10.89 -11.80
N THR A 49 11.05 -10.62 -13.10
CA THR A 49 11.68 -9.43 -13.71
C THR A 49 10.75 -8.22 -13.69
N VAL A 50 11.32 -7.03 -13.94
CA VAL A 50 10.55 -5.78 -14.04
C VAL A 50 9.45 -5.89 -15.10
N ASP A 51 9.78 -6.39 -16.31
CA ASP A 51 8.80 -6.55 -17.40
C ASP A 51 7.66 -7.51 -17.03
N GLU A 52 7.98 -8.61 -16.34
CA GLU A 52 6.98 -9.57 -15.88
C GLU A 52 6.03 -8.94 -14.84
N ILE A 53 6.57 -8.17 -13.89
CA ILE A 53 5.77 -7.47 -12.88
C ILE A 53 4.90 -6.39 -13.52
N VAL A 54 5.47 -5.60 -14.43
CA VAL A 54 4.72 -4.55 -15.15
C VAL A 54 3.59 -5.15 -15.97
N GLY A 55 3.87 -6.17 -16.81
CA GLY A 55 2.85 -6.81 -17.64
C GLY A 55 1.71 -7.41 -16.82
N CYS A 56 2.03 -8.07 -15.71
CA CYS A 56 1.02 -8.60 -14.79
C CYS A 56 0.21 -7.48 -14.12
N THR A 57 0.85 -6.39 -13.70
CA THR A 57 0.19 -5.25 -13.06
C THR A 57 -0.79 -4.57 -14.01
N GLU A 58 -0.37 -4.28 -15.23
CA GLU A 58 -1.21 -3.62 -16.24
C GLU A 58 -2.45 -4.46 -16.57
N MET A 59 -2.27 -5.76 -16.75
CA MET A 59 -3.40 -6.65 -16.99
C MET A 59 -4.35 -6.69 -15.80
N MET A 60 -3.83 -6.75 -14.56
CA MET A 60 -4.67 -6.74 -13.36
C MET A 60 -5.45 -5.43 -13.24
N LYS A 61 -4.85 -4.28 -13.52
CA LYS A 61 -5.51 -2.97 -13.55
C LYS A 61 -6.58 -2.90 -14.63
N SER A 62 -6.32 -3.40 -15.83
CA SER A 62 -7.27 -3.39 -16.95
C SER A 62 -8.55 -4.19 -16.68
N LYS A 63 -8.48 -5.22 -15.82
CA LYS A 63 -9.62 -6.05 -15.40
C LYS A 63 -10.32 -5.54 -14.14
N GLY A 64 -9.75 -4.54 -13.48
CA GLY A 64 -10.29 -3.95 -12.26
C GLY A 64 -11.33 -2.87 -12.50
N GLY A 65 -12.03 -2.47 -11.43
CA GLY A 65 -12.76 -1.21 -11.39
C GLY A 65 -11.80 -0.03 -11.47
N SER A 66 -12.28 1.13 -11.88
CA SER A 66 -11.48 2.36 -11.90
C SER A 66 -12.16 3.47 -11.11
N VAL A 67 -11.37 4.36 -10.54
CA VAL A 67 -11.77 5.59 -9.86
C VAL A 67 -11.18 6.76 -10.63
N LYS A 68 -12.01 7.74 -10.98
CA LYS A 68 -11.58 8.97 -11.65
C LYS A 68 -11.82 10.14 -10.71
N LEU A 69 -10.76 10.88 -10.44
CA LEU A 69 -10.80 12.03 -9.55
C LEU A 69 -10.71 13.33 -10.35
N ASP A 70 -11.23 14.41 -9.78
CA ASP A 70 -11.20 15.75 -10.40
C ASP A 70 -9.82 16.42 -10.28
N THR A 71 -8.87 15.76 -9.63
CA THR A 71 -7.49 16.22 -9.46
C THR A 71 -6.51 15.09 -9.73
N ASP A 72 -5.30 15.41 -10.19
CA ASP A 72 -4.16 14.49 -10.29
C ASP A 72 -3.27 14.52 -9.05
N GLU A 73 -3.58 15.39 -8.07
CA GLU A 73 -2.77 15.61 -6.88
C GLU A 73 -3.32 14.83 -5.67
N TYR A 74 -3.20 13.52 -5.73
CA TYR A 74 -3.56 12.61 -4.64
C TYR A 74 -2.53 11.51 -4.48
N ILE A 75 -2.52 10.91 -3.30
CA ILE A 75 -1.59 9.83 -2.97
C ILE A 75 -2.30 8.50 -2.73
N ASP A 76 -1.59 7.40 -3.03
CA ASP A 76 -1.84 6.09 -2.41
C ASP A 76 -0.77 5.83 -1.34
N PHE A 77 -1.17 5.18 -0.27
CA PHE A 77 -0.31 4.80 0.83
C PHE A 77 -0.52 3.32 1.17
N VAL A 78 0.42 2.47 0.81
CA VAL A 78 0.21 1.02 0.86
C VAL A 78 1.50 0.27 1.17
N GLY A 79 1.38 -0.88 1.84
CA GLY A 79 2.47 -1.83 2.03
C GLY A 79 2.19 -3.16 1.31
N THR A 80 3.23 -3.92 1.05
CA THR A 80 3.12 -5.28 0.51
C THR A 80 2.50 -6.24 1.53
N GLY A 81 2.63 -5.91 2.80
CA GLY A 81 2.28 -6.80 3.90
C GLY A 81 3.22 -8.00 4.02
N GLY A 82 2.97 -8.81 5.03
CA GLY A 82 3.68 -10.07 5.21
C GLY A 82 5.11 -9.92 5.73
N ASP A 83 5.48 -8.80 6.30
CA ASP A 83 6.77 -8.53 6.94
C ASP A 83 6.97 -9.34 8.24
N GLY A 84 5.88 -9.79 8.85
CA GLY A 84 5.91 -10.55 10.11
C GLY A 84 6.07 -9.67 11.35
N ALA A 85 6.07 -8.35 11.23
CA ALA A 85 6.28 -7.41 12.33
C ALA A 85 5.14 -7.40 13.34
N ASN A 86 3.94 -7.85 12.96
CA ASN A 86 2.74 -7.79 13.80
C ASN A 86 2.42 -6.37 14.31
N SER A 87 2.82 -5.35 13.56
CA SER A 87 2.53 -3.96 13.86
C SER A 87 1.03 -3.65 13.78
N PHE A 88 0.61 -2.55 14.41
CA PHE A 88 -0.72 -2.02 14.15
C PHE A 88 -0.81 -1.44 12.71
N ASN A 89 -1.99 -1.02 12.27
CA ASN A 89 -2.22 -0.58 10.88
C ASN A 89 -1.60 0.81 10.59
N ILE A 90 -0.26 0.87 10.50
CA ILE A 90 0.52 2.11 10.39
C ILE A 90 0.11 2.92 9.16
N SER A 91 0.18 2.35 7.95
CA SER A 91 -0.17 3.05 6.71
C SER A 91 -1.62 3.56 6.70
N THR A 92 -2.56 2.77 7.27
CA THR A 92 -3.98 3.17 7.33
C THR A 92 -4.22 4.24 8.39
N THR A 93 -3.50 4.22 9.50
CA THR A 93 -3.55 5.30 10.51
C THR A 93 -2.94 6.59 9.95
N SER A 94 -1.78 6.49 9.26
CA SER A 94 -1.09 7.63 8.65
C SER A 94 -1.92 8.35 7.58
N MET A 95 -2.79 7.64 6.84
CA MET A 95 -3.63 8.27 5.82
C MET A 95 -4.57 9.34 6.40
N PHE A 96 -5.06 9.17 7.63
CA PHE A 96 -5.92 10.16 8.29
C PHE A 96 -5.14 11.42 8.65
N VAL A 97 -3.89 11.28 9.08
CA VAL A 97 -3.01 12.42 9.33
C VAL A 97 -2.70 13.16 8.03
N CYS A 98 -2.40 12.45 6.95
CA CYS A 98 -2.19 13.03 5.62
C CYS A 98 -3.43 13.81 5.15
N ALA A 99 -4.62 13.22 5.28
CA ALA A 99 -5.87 13.87 4.89
C ALA A 99 -6.17 15.10 5.75
N ALA A 100 -5.94 15.05 7.07
CA ALA A 100 -6.08 16.18 7.97
C ALA A 100 -5.06 17.31 7.68
N ALA A 101 -3.88 16.97 7.15
CA ALA A 101 -2.88 17.92 6.66
C ALA A 101 -3.20 18.47 5.25
N GLY A 102 -4.36 18.12 4.67
CA GLY A 102 -4.83 18.63 3.38
C GLY A 102 -4.29 17.88 2.16
N VAL A 103 -3.77 16.66 2.33
CA VAL A 103 -3.41 15.77 1.21
C VAL A 103 -4.63 14.97 0.82
N THR A 104 -4.95 14.92 -0.48
CA THR A 104 -5.98 14.01 -0.98
C THR A 104 -5.45 12.58 -1.00
N VAL A 105 -6.19 11.65 -0.38
CA VAL A 105 -5.78 10.25 -0.23
C VAL A 105 -6.75 9.30 -0.92
N ALA A 106 -6.26 8.54 -1.89
CA ALA A 106 -7.00 7.48 -2.59
C ALA A 106 -6.37 6.12 -2.25
N LYS A 107 -6.65 5.62 -1.03
CA LYS A 107 -6.02 4.40 -0.52
C LYS A 107 -6.64 3.13 -1.09
N HIS A 108 -5.77 2.28 -1.66
CA HIS A 108 -6.12 0.91 -1.99
C HIS A 108 -5.75 -0.04 -0.85
N GLY A 109 -6.59 -1.01 -0.56
CA GLY A 109 -6.32 -1.94 0.53
C GLY A 109 -7.29 -3.11 0.62
N ASN A 110 -7.02 -4.01 1.56
CA ASN A 110 -7.80 -5.24 1.76
C ASN A 110 -7.93 -5.58 3.25
N ARG A 111 -8.65 -6.66 3.54
CA ARG A 111 -8.57 -7.35 4.83
C ARG A 111 -7.23 -8.04 5.00
N ALA A 112 -6.91 -8.37 6.25
CA ALA A 112 -5.73 -9.16 6.58
C ALA A 112 -5.72 -10.50 5.82
N ALA A 113 -4.55 -10.85 5.26
CA ALA A 113 -4.32 -12.16 4.68
C ALA A 113 -3.58 -13.10 5.64
N SER A 114 -2.62 -12.56 6.40
CA SER A 114 -1.77 -13.30 7.35
C SER A 114 -1.62 -12.61 8.70
N SER A 115 -1.83 -11.30 8.78
CA SER A 115 -1.81 -10.51 10.02
C SER A 115 -3.15 -10.60 10.77
N LYS A 116 -3.21 -10.03 11.99
CA LYS A 116 -4.44 -9.98 12.79
C LYS A 116 -5.46 -8.94 12.29
N SER A 117 -5.00 -7.89 11.60
CA SER A 117 -5.81 -6.78 11.11
C SER A 117 -5.25 -6.23 9.79
N GLY A 118 -6.09 -6.06 8.79
CA GLY A 118 -5.79 -5.33 7.57
C GLY A 118 -6.41 -3.93 7.57
N ALA A 119 -6.21 -3.17 6.49
CA ALA A 119 -6.77 -1.82 6.35
C ALA A 119 -8.30 -1.79 6.52
N SER A 120 -8.98 -2.76 5.91
CA SER A 120 -10.44 -2.89 6.01
C SER A 120 -10.93 -3.10 7.45
N ASP A 121 -10.21 -3.90 8.23
CA ASP A 121 -10.62 -4.24 9.59
C ASP A 121 -10.52 -3.03 10.53
N LEU A 122 -9.45 -2.22 10.38
CA LEU A 122 -9.30 -0.96 11.11
C LEU A 122 -10.39 0.05 10.71
N LEU A 123 -10.63 0.24 9.41
CA LEU A 123 -11.61 1.23 8.94
C LEU A 123 -13.04 0.91 9.38
N GLU A 124 -13.43 -0.36 9.34
CA GLU A 124 -14.72 -0.80 9.90
C GLU A 124 -14.81 -0.55 11.40
N ALA A 125 -13.73 -0.82 12.17
CA ALA A 125 -13.68 -0.55 13.61
C ALA A 125 -13.74 0.95 13.94
N LEU A 126 -13.24 1.82 13.04
CA LEU A 126 -13.40 3.28 13.10
C LEU A 126 -14.79 3.74 12.62
N GLY A 127 -15.63 2.83 12.17
CA GLY A 127 -17.02 3.11 11.82
C GLY A 127 -17.27 3.45 10.36
N ALA A 128 -16.30 3.27 9.46
CA ALA A 128 -16.48 3.52 8.04
C ALA A 128 -17.16 2.33 7.32
N ASN A 129 -17.95 2.61 6.27
CA ASN A 129 -18.39 1.62 5.32
C ASN A 129 -17.32 1.44 4.24
N ILE A 130 -16.70 0.25 4.21
CA ILE A 130 -15.62 -0.09 3.26
C ILE A 130 -16.11 -0.72 1.96
N MET A 131 -17.41 -0.92 1.79
CA MET A 131 -18.00 -1.67 0.68
C MET A 131 -18.59 -0.76 -0.40
N LEU A 132 -18.10 0.46 -0.52
CA LEU A 132 -18.52 1.43 -1.54
C LEU A 132 -18.19 0.94 -2.95
N GLU A 133 -19.11 1.23 -3.90
CA GLU A 133 -18.88 1.04 -5.32
C GLU A 133 -17.97 2.16 -5.88
N PRO A 134 -17.33 1.98 -7.05
CA PRO A 134 -16.36 2.95 -7.58
C PRO A 134 -16.85 4.40 -7.61
N LYS A 135 -18.08 4.64 -8.05
CA LYS A 135 -18.66 6.00 -8.09
C LYS A 135 -18.88 6.62 -6.71
N GLN A 136 -19.22 5.80 -5.73
CA GLN A 136 -19.36 6.25 -4.34
C GLN A 136 -17.99 6.58 -3.73
N VAL A 137 -16.93 5.83 -4.09
CA VAL A 137 -15.56 6.14 -3.68
C VAL A 137 -15.09 7.46 -4.31
N GLU A 138 -15.35 7.69 -5.62
CA GLU A 138 -15.07 8.96 -6.29
C GLU A 138 -15.72 10.14 -5.54
N GLN A 139 -17.00 10.02 -5.22
CA GLN A 139 -17.73 11.04 -4.47
C GLN A 139 -17.13 11.25 -3.08
N CYS A 140 -16.87 10.17 -2.35
CA CYS A 140 -16.28 10.27 -1.01
C CYS A 140 -14.94 11.00 -1.02
N ILE A 141 -14.04 10.70 -1.99
CA ILE A 141 -12.75 11.37 -2.12
C ILE A 141 -12.94 12.87 -2.44
N ASN A 142 -13.83 13.19 -3.39
CA ASN A 142 -14.07 14.58 -3.78
C ASN A 142 -14.68 15.41 -2.64
N GLU A 143 -15.54 14.83 -1.80
CA GLU A 143 -16.21 15.52 -0.69
C GLU A 143 -15.33 15.62 0.57
N THR A 144 -14.57 14.58 0.89
CA THR A 144 -13.81 14.50 2.16
C THR A 144 -12.30 14.62 2.00
N GLY A 145 -11.78 14.61 0.77
CA GLY A 145 -10.34 14.55 0.50
C GLY A 145 -9.74 13.16 0.74
N MET A 146 -10.56 12.13 1.05
CA MET A 146 -10.04 10.78 1.23
C MET A 146 -11.05 9.69 0.88
N GLY A 147 -10.55 8.53 0.46
CA GLY A 147 -11.37 7.37 0.18
C GLY A 147 -10.61 6.05 0.23
N PHE A 148 -11.37 4.98 0.37
CA PHE A 148 -10.85 3.62 0.46
C PHE A 148 -11.41 2.74 -0.65
N MET A 149 -10.49 2.20 -1.45
CA MET A 149 -10.80 1.25 -2.51
C MET A 149 -10.55 -0.18 -2.00
N ASN A 150 -11.62 -0.86 -1.60
CA ASN A 150 -11.53 -2.23 -1.14
C ASN A 150 -11.21 -3.17 -2.30
N ALA A 151 -10.10 -3.89 -2.23
CA ALA A 151 -9.64 -4.79 -3.29
C ALA A 151 -10.70 -5.84 -3.70
N MET A 152 -11.56 -6.29 -2.79
CA MET A 152 -12.63 -7.26 -3.11
C MET A 152 -13.69 -6.65 -4.05
N LYS A 153 -13.93 -5.35 -3.96
CA LYS A 153 -14.88 -4.63 -4.84
C LYS A 153 -14.27 -4.30 -6.20
N PHE A 154 -13.00 -3.95 -6.21
CA PHE A 154 -12.32 -3.45 -7.39
C PHE A 154 -11.69 -4.55 -8.25
N HIS A 155 -11.16 -5.62 -7.65
CA HIS A 155 -10.49 -6.71 -8.36
C HIS A 155 -11.31 -8.00 -8.32
N LYS A 156 -12.54 -7.95 -8.84
CA LYS A 156 -13.49 -9.08 -8.81
C LYS A 156 -12.95 -10.35 -9.48
N ALA A 157 -12.08 -10.21 -10.48
CA ALA A 157 -11.44 -11.34 -11.17
C ALA A 157 -10.49 -12.17 -10.27
N MET A 158 -10.04 -11.60 -9.14
CA MET A 158 -9.23 -12.31 -8.14
C MET A 158 -9.94 -13.51 -7.52
N LYS A 159 -11.27 -13.63 -7.64
CA LYS A 159 -12.04 -14.81 -7.22
C LYS A 159 -11.54 -16.11 -7.87
N ASN A 160 -10.99 -16.03 -9.09
CA ASN A 160 -10.48 -17.18 -9.82
C ASN A 160 -9.08 -17.63 -9.35
N VAL A 161 -8.32 -16.71 -8.73
CA VAL A 161 -6.93 -16.95 -8.30
C VAL A 161 -6.82 -17.10 -6.77
N GLY A 162 -7.69 -16.43 -6.03
CA GLY A 162 -7.68 -16.41 -4.56
C GLY A 162 -7.62 -17.80 -3.91
N PRO A 163 -8.49 -18.75 -4.28
CA PRO A 163 -8.46 -20.11 -3.75
C PRO A 163 -7.12 -20.83 -4.02
N ILE A 164 -6.59 -20.67 -5.25
CA ILE A 164 -5.31 -21.26 -5.65
C ILE A 164 -4.16 -20.70 -4.80
N ARG A 165 -4.09 -19.40 -4.63
CA ARG A 165 -3.07 -18.73 -3.77
C ARG A 165 -3.14 -19.22 -2.33
N LYS A 166 -4.35 -19.38 -1.79
CA LYS A 166 -4.56 -19.87 -0.43
C LYS A 166 -4.06 -21.31 -0.27
N GLU A 167 -4.30 -22.16 -1.28
CA GLU A 167 -3.89 -23.57 -1.26
C GLU A 167 -2.37 -23.71 -1.43
N ILE A 168 -1.75 -22.93 -2.34
CA ILE A 168 -0.29 -22.92 -2.51
C ILE A 168 0.42 -22.46 -1.21
N GLY A 169 -0.11 -21.49 -0.47
CA GLY A 169 0.37 -21.05 0.83
C GLY A 169 1.74 -20.38 0.83
N ILE A 170 2.32 -20.04 -0.33
CA ILE A 170 3.60 -19.33 -0.45
C ILE A 170 3.41 -17.93 -1.05
N ARG A 171 4.42 -17.07 -0.87
CA ARG A 171 4.48 -15.79 -1.59
C ARG A 171 4.69 -16.04 -3.07
N THR A 172 3.98 -15.28 -3.90
CA THR A 172 4.06 -15.30 -5.37
C THR A 172 4.08 -13.87 -5.90
N ILE A 173 4.14 -13.66 -7.20
CA ILE A 173 4.05 -12.34 -7.84
C ILE A 173 2.85 -11.53 -7.31
N PHE A 174 1.73 -12.16 -6.95
CA PHE A 174 0.55 -11.49 -6.40
C PHE A 174 0.80 -10.72 -5.09
N ASN A 175 1.85 -11.05 -4.33
CA ASN A 175 2.23 -10.29 -3.14
C ASN A 175 2.89 -8.95 -3.49
N MET A 176 3.37 -8.80 -4.73
CA MET A 176 3.90 -7.54 -5.24
C MET A 176 2.86 -6.72 -6.00
N LEU A 177 1.87 -7.39 -6.63
CA LEU A 177 0.90 -6.71 -7.47
C LEU A 177 -0.10 -5.83 -6.70
N GLY A 178 -0.42 -6.18 -5.44
CA GLY A 178 -1.41 -5.43 -4.63
C GLY A 178 -1.09 -3.94 -4.56
N PRO A 179 0.10 -3.54 -4.08
CA PRO A 179 0.52 -2.14 -4.02
C PRO A 179 0.58 -1.44 -5.38
N LEU A 180 0.87 -2.18 -6.45
CA LEU A 180 1.02 -1.63 -7.80
C LEU A 180 -0.31 -1.48 -8.55
N SER A 181 -1.42 -2.05 -8.03
CA SER A 181 -2.70 -2.16 -8.74
C SER A 181 -3.77 -1.21 -8.20
N ASN A 182 -3.38 -0.03 -7.69
CA ASN A 182 -4.36 0.96 -7.23
C ASN A 182 -5.32 1.35 -8.37
N PRO A 183 -6.65 1.24 -8.16
CA PRO A 183 -7.66 1.52 -9.19
C PRO A 183 -7.76 2.98 -9.64
N SER A 184 -7.26 3.94 -8.86
CA SER A 184 -7.25 5.35 -9.22
C SER A 184 -6.09 5.74 -10.14
N ASN A 185 -5.12 4.84 -10.36
CA ASN A 185 -3.87 5.16 -11.07
C ASN A 185 -3.07 6.31 -10.44
N ALA A 186 -2.98 6.32 -9.09
CA ALA A 186 -2.27 7.34 -8.36
C ALA A 186 -0.86 7.58 -8.94
N SER A 187 -0.58 8.82 -9.32
CA SER A 187 0.73 9.26 -9.85
C SER A 187 1.73 9.56 -8.73
N ARG A 188 1.27 9.58 -7.48
CA ARG A 188 2.06 9.82 -6.27
C ARG A 188 1.79 8.71 -5.28
N GLN A 189 2.84 8.02 -4.80
CA GLN A 189 2.66 6.83 -3.95
C GLN A 189 3.73 6.71 -2.87
N VAL A 190 3.32 6.20 -1.70
CA VAL A 190 4.25 5.68 -0.69
C VAL A 190 4.02 4.19 -0.59
N ILE A 191 5.05 3.40 -0.90
CA ILE A 191 4.96 1.93 -0.90
C ILE A 191 5.98 1.33 0.04
N GLY A 192 5.50 0.64 1.06
CA GLY A 192 6.33 -0.21 1.90
C GLY A 192 6.56 -1.59 1.28
N VAL A 193 7.77 -2.10 1.39
CA VAL A 193 8.14 -3.44 0.93
C VAL A 193 8.88 -4.22 2.01
N PHE A 194 8.62 -5.52 2.08
CA PHE A 194 9.09 -6.40 3.16
C PHE A 194 10.56 -6.83 3.06
N SER A 195 11.32 -6.37 2.06
CA SER A 195 12.75 -6.68 1.96
C SER A 195 13.51 -5.62 1.16
N PRO A 196 14.78 -5.33 1.55
CA PRO A 196 15.59 -4.31 0.90
C PRO A 196 15.81 -4.55 -0.60
N GLU A 197 15.94 -5.81 -1.02
CA GLU A 197 16.14 -6.16 -2.44
C GLU A 197 14.92 -5.77 -3.30
N LYS A 198 13.72 -5.76 -2.71
CA LYS A 198 12.49 -5.38 -3.41
C LYS A 198 12.36 -3.88 -3.58
N VAL A 199 13.01 -3.05 -2.77
CA VAL A 199 12.96 -1.58 -2.87
C VAL A 199 13.36 -1.13 -4.27
N SER A 200 14.50 -1.60 -4.78
CA SER A 200 14.99 -1.24 -6.11
C SER A 200 14.13 -1.82 -7.25
N VAL A 201 13.58 -3.02 -7.06
CA VAL A 201 12.68 -3.64 -8.06
C VAL A 201 11.39 -2.83 -8.18
N PHE A 202 10.74 -2.48 -7.06
CA PHE A 202 9.53 -1.67 -7.06
C PHE A 202 9.76 -0.29 -7.67
N ALA A 203 10.88 0.37 -7.33
CA ALA A 203 11.22 1.67 -7.90
C ALA A 203 11.34 1.62 -9.42
N LYS A 204 11.99 0.59 -9.98
CA LYS A 204 12.08 0.37 -11.43
C LYS A 204 10.72 0.10 -12.07
N VAL A 205 9.92 -0.79 -11.47
CA VAL A 205 8.57 -1.11 -11.94
C VAL A 205 7.71 0.15 -11.99
N MET A 206 7.70 0.95 -10.92
CA MET A 206 6.90 2.18 -10.85
C MET A 206 7.38 3.24 -11.85
N SER A 207 8.68 3.36 -12.05
CA SER A 207 9.25 4.25 -13.08
C SER A 207 8.81 3.83 -14.49
N GLU A 208 8.85 2.52 -14.83
CA GLU A 208 8.35 1.98 -16.09
C GLU A 208 6.84 2.18 -16.27
N MET A 209 6.07 2.19 -15.18
CA MET A 209 4.64 2.48 -15.19
C MET A 209 4.31 3.97 -15.26
N GLY A 210 5.31 4.86 -15.31
CA GLY A 210 5.13 6.31 -15.44
C GLY A 210 4.70 7.02 -14.16
N VAL A 211 4.95 6.44 -12.98
CA VAL A 211 4.70 7.10 -11.71
C VAL A 211 5.62 8.30 -11.56
N LYS A 212 5.06 9.48 -11.30
CA LYS A 212 5.79 10.75 -11.28
C LYS A 212 6.60 10.94 -10.00
N ARG A 213 6.02 10.55 -8.86
CA ARG A 213 6.62 10.74 -7.55
C ARG A 213 6.27 9.61 -6.61
N ALA A 214 7.25 8.95 -6.01
CA ALA A 214 7.01 7.89 -5.05
C ALA A 214 8.16 7.72 -4.07
N MET A 215 7.86 7.23 -2.87
CA MET A 215 8.83 6.67 -1.94
C MET A 215 8.58 5.18 -1.79
N ILE A 216 9.58 4.37 -2.11
CA ILE A 216 9.58 2.94 -1.86
C ILE A 216 10.48 2.71 -0.66
N VAL A 217 9.91 2.17 0.42
CA VAL A 217 10.56 2.12 1.73
C VAL A 217 10.65 0.70 2.28
N CYS A 218 11.71 0.43 3.05
CA CYS A 218 11.88 -0.80 3.81
C CYS A 218 12.67 -0.51 5.09
N GLY A 219 12.10 -0.78 6.24
CA GLY A 219 12.79 -0.68 7.52
C GLY A 219 13.97 -1.65 7.61
N SER A 220 15.02 -1.28 8.34
CA SER A 220 16.17 -2.15 8.62
C SER A 220 15.80 -3.41 9.40
N ASP A 221 14.66 -3.38 10.08
CA ASP A 221 14.00 -4.50 10.76
C ASP A 221 13.19 -5.41 9.82
N GLY A 222 13.11 -5.09 8.52
CA GLY A 222 12.32 -5.80 7.51
C GLY A 222 10.87 -5.37 7.44
N MET A 223 10.47 -4.33 8.17
CA MET A 223 9.11 -3.78 8.14
C MET A 223 8.84 -3.09 6.80
N ASP A 224 7.64 -3.25 6.27
CA ASP A 224 7.17 -2.56 5.07
C ASP A 224 6.58 -1.17 5.37
N GLU A 225 7.28 -0.42 6.24
CA GLU A 225 6.95 0.95 6.67
C GLU A 225 8.25 1.73 6.95
N ILE A 226 8.16 3.03 7.17
CA ILE A 226 9.26 3.82 7.76
C ILE A 226 9.28 3.51 9.24
N THR A 227 10.31 2.77 9.68
CA THR A 227 10.39 2.24 11.04
C THR A 227 10.93 3.27 12.05
N VAL A 228 10.62 3.03 13.32
CA VAL A 228 11.24 3.72 14.48
C VAL A 228 12.20 2.81 15.25
N THR A 229 12.39 1.55 14.82
CA THR A 229 13.31 0.61 15.49
C THR A 229 14.72 0.63 14.89
N GLY A 230 14.94 1.45 13.88
CA GLY A 230 16.19 1.62 13.17
C GLY A 230 16.04 2.52 11.96
N LYS A 231 16.97 2.43 11.02
CA LYS A 231 16.92 3.19 9.77
C LYS A 231 15.98 2.57 8.76
N THR A 232 15.55 3.36 7.79
CA THR A 232 14.70 2.92 6.67
C THR A 232 15.41 3.22 5.36
N LEU A 233 15.59 2.20 4.52
CA LEU A 233 16.05 2.35 3.14
C LEU A 233 14.95 2.96 2.29
N VAL A 234 15.27 3.97 1.51
CA VAL A 234 14.35 4.68 0.62
C VAL A 234 14.90 4.71 -0.81
N ASN A 235 14.06 4.34 -1.77
CA ASN A 235 14.24 4.69 -3.17
C ASN A 235 13.13 5.67 -3.54
N GLU A 236 13.48 6.93 -3.72
CA GLU A 236 12.54 7.98 -4.11
C GLU A 236 12.55 8.19 -5.62
N ILE A 237 11.37 8.21 -6.23
CA ILE A 237 11.18 8.61 -7.63
C ILE A 237 10.81 10.09 -7.66
N ILE A 238 11.62 10.88 -8.36
CA ILE A 238 11.40 12.31 -8.60
C ILE A 238 11.59 12.55 -10.10
N ASP A 239 10.54 12.91 -10.80
CA ASP A 239 10.57 13.19 -12.25
C ASP A 239 11.28 12.11 -13.06
N GLY A 240 10.98 10.84 -12.76
CA GLY A 240 11.55 9.66 -13.43
C GLY A 240 12.98 9.29 -13.01
N LYS A 241 13.60 10.03 -12.08
CA LYS A 241 14.91 9.69 -11.51
C LYS A 241 14.71 8.97 -10.16
N ILE A 242 15.53 7.95 -9.93
CA ILE A 242 15.55 7.22 -8.65
C ILE A 242 16.72 7.75 -7.82
N VAL A 243 16.41 8.26 -6.62
CA VAL A 243 17.37 8.69 -5.60
C VAL A 243 17.32 7.70 -4.45
N VAL A 244 18.48 7.25 -3.98
CA VAL A 244 18.59 6.26 -2.89
C VAL A 244 19.21 6.92 -1.67
N TYR A 245 18.54 6.78 -0.53
CA TYR A 245 19.01 7.30 0.74
C TYR A 245 18.40 6.52 1.92
N GLU A 246 18.78 6.86 3.13
CA GLU A 246 18.18 6.34 4.36
C GLU A 246 17.47 7.44 5.14
N ILE A 247 16.40 7.09 5.82
CA ILE A 247 15.76 7.90 6.86
C ILE A 247 16.22 7.33 8.20
N ASP A 248 16.82 8.18 9.04
CA ASP A 248 17.15 7.87 10.42
C ASP A 248 16.20 8.64 11.34
N PRO A 249 15.40 8.00 12.20
CA PRO A 249 14.54 8.67 13.18
C PRO A 249 15.23 9.76 14.01
N HIS A 250 16.51 9.58 14.37
CA HIS A 250 17.30 10.55 15.14
C HIS A 250 17.43 11.91 14.44
N ASP A 251 17.45 11.95 13.10
CA ASP A 251 17.52 13.22 12.33
C ASP A 251 16.27 14.09 12.52
N TYR A 252 15.19 13.52 13.09
CA TYR A 252 13.89 14.14 13.32
C TYR A 252 13.54 14.25 14.81
N GLY A 253 14.54 13.98 15.69
CA GLY A 253 14.35 14.06 17.15
C GLY A 253 13.51 12.91 17.72
N ILE A 254 13.55 11.75 17.07
CA ILE A 254 12.84 10.54 17.49
C ILE A 254 13.88 9.48 17.87
N GLU A 255 13.81 9.00 19.11
CA GLU A 255 14.67 7.92 19.60
C GLU A 255 14.20 6.56 19.06
N TYR A 256 15.15 5.61 18.94
CA TYR A 256 14.78 4.24 18.58
C TYR A 256 13.90 3.61 19.65
N ALA A 257 12.88 2.92 19.20
CA ALA A 257 11.96 2.17 20.04
C ALA A 257 12.18 0.66 19.92
N ASP A 258 11.65 -0.09 20.87
CA ASP A 258 11.61 -1.55 20.76
C ASP A 258 10.46 -1.98 19.85
N ALA A 259 10.62 -3.10 19.12
CA ALA A 259 9.58 -3.65 18.25
C ALA A 259 8.27 -3.97 19.00
N SER A 260 8.35 -4.29 20.31
CA SER A 260 7.18 -4.51 21.17
C SER A 260 6.31 -3.27 21.36
N ASP A 261 6.90 -2.06 21.25
CA ASP A 261 6.18 -0.79 21.49
C ASP A 261 5.24 -0.43 20.34
N ILE A 262 5.48 -1.00 19.15
CA ILE A 262 4.70 -0.73 17.93
C ILE A 262 3.81 -1.92 17.53
N THR A 263 3.67 -2.93 18.37
CA THR A 263 2.79 -4.07 18.09
C THR A 263 1.32 -3.67 18.09
N GLY A 264 0.56 -4.36 17.24
CA GLY A 264 -0.88 -4.21 17.11
C GLY A 264 -1.66 -5.46 17.52
N GLY A 265 -2.96 -5.37 17.36
CA GLY A 265 -3.92 -6.42 17.65
C GLY A 265 -4.93 -6.62 16.51
N ASP A 266 -6.16 -6.90 16.88
CA ASP A 266 -7.26 -6.95 15.92
C ASP A 266 -7.70 -5.54 15.47
N GLY A 267 -8.72 -5.46 14.61
CA GLY A 267 -9.19 -4.17 14.08
C GLY A 267 -9.71 -3.21 15.18
N LYS A 268 -10.30 -3.75 16.26
CA LYS A 268 -10.81 -2.92 17.36
C LYS A 268 -9.67 -2.40 18.24
N GLU A 269 -8.71 -3.26 18.59
CA GLU A 269 -7.52 -2.87 19.35
C GLU A 269 -6.72 -1.82 18.56
N ASN A 270 -6.56 -1.99 17.26
CA ASN A 270 -5.87 -1.04 16.42
C ASN A 270 -6.64 0.28 16.25
N ALA A 271 -7.98 0.26 16.29
CA ALA A 271 -8.79 1.48 16.30
C ALA A 271 -8.58 2.28 17.59
N GLU A 272 -8.48 1.63 18.74
CA GLU A 272 -8.18 2.33 20.01
C GLU A 272 -6.75 2.91 20.01
N ILE A 273 -5.76 2.18 19.46
CA ILE A 273 -4.40 2.70 19.26
C ILE A 273 -4.43 3.96 18.37
N ALA A 274 -5.12 3.91 17.23
CA ALA A 274 -5.23 5.05 16.33
C ALA A 274 -5.89 6.26 17.01
N LYS A 275 -7.00 6.05 17.73
CA LYS A 275 -7.68 7.12 18.50
C LYS A 275 -6.78 7.72 19.57
N SER A 276 -6.01 6.91 20.29
CA SER A 276 -5.08 7.39 21.31
C SER A 276 -4.02 8.30 20.71
N ILE A 277 -3.42 7.89 19.56
CA ILE A 277 -2.47 8.71 18.81
C ILE A 277 -3.11 10.05 18.37
N PHE A 278 -4.31 10.00 17.80
CA PHE A 278 -5.03 11.17 17.31
C PHE A 278 -5.46 12.14 18.42
N ASN A 279 -5.59 11.63 19.65
CA ASN A 279 -5.84 12.43 20.86
C ASN A 279 -4.53 12.94 21.52
N GLY A 280 -3.39 12.80 20.86
CA GLY A 280 -2.13 13.40 21.25
C GLY A 280 -1.25 12.59 22.20
N GLU A 281 -1.50 11.27 22.38
CA GLU A 281 -0.60 10.41 23.15
C GLU A 281 0.82 10.48 22.60
N LYS A 282 1.82 10.65 23.48
CA LYS A 282 3.24 10.64 23.14
C LYS A 282 3.80 9.23 23.37
N SER A 283 4.13 8.54 22.29
CA SER A 283 4.58 7.15 22.32
C SER A 283 5.33 6.79 21.03
N ALA A 284 6.03 5.66 21.02
CA ALA A 284 6.67 5.11 19.82
C ALA A 284 5.64 4.89 18.67
N ARG A 285 4.38 4.55 19.02
CA ARG A 285 3.29 4.43 18.06
C ARG A 285 2.95 5.75 17.39
N ARG A 286 2.98 6.86 18.14
CA ARG A 286 2.81 8.18 17.56
C ARG A 286 3.99 8.56 16.66
N ASP A 287 5.20 8.25 17.09
CA ASP A 287 6.41 8.61 16.36
C ASP A 287 6.50 7.90 15.00
N ILE A 288 6.16 6.61 14.93
CA ILE A 288 6.09 5.91 13.65
C ILE A 288 5.00 6.47 12.74
N ILE A 289 3.86 6.91 13.29
CA ILE A 289 2.82 7.59 12.50
C ILE A 289 3.31 8.96 12.00
N VAL A 290 4.05 9.71 12.80
CA VAL A 290 4.65 10.97 12.36
C VAL A 290 5.55 10.76 11.15
N LEU A 291 6.47 9.79 11.20
CA LEU A 291 7.39 9.51 10.10
C LEU A 291 6.66 9.03 8.84
N ASN A 292 5.73 8.10 8.98
CA ASN A 292 5.00 7.59 7.82
C ASN A 292 4.06 8.64 7.23
N SER A 293 3.37 9.42 8.06
CA SER A 293 2.54 10.54 7.58
C SER A 293 3.37 11.61 6.89
N ALA A 294 4.58 11.89 7.37
CA ALA A 294 5.50 12.82 6.73
C ALA A 294 5.82 12.39 5.29
N ALA A 295 6.00 11.10 5.01
CA ALA A 295 6.19 10.61 3.65
C ALA A 295 4.98 10.94 2.76
N GLY A 296 3.76 10.69 3.24
CA GLY A 296 2.55 11.03 2.52
C GLY A 296 2.36 12.53 2.28
N ILE A 297 2.66 13.36 3.30
CA ILE A 297 2.57 14.82 3.21
C ILE A 297 3.59 15.38 2.22
N TYR A 298 4.83 14.89 2.25
CA TYR A 298 5.90 15.28 1.34
C TYR A 298 5.61 14.86 -0.10
N ILE A 299 5.28 13.58 -0.34
CA ILE A 299 4.92 13.07 -1.67
C ILE A 299 3.65 13.74 -2.20
N GLY A 300 2.70 14.05 -1.31
CA GLY A 300 1.47 14.80 -1.60
C GLY A 300 1.71 16.27 -1.98
N GLY A 301 2.93 16.79 -1.82
CA GLY A 301 3.28 18.17 -2.19
C GLY A 301 2.81 19.24 -1.21
N LYS A 302 2.62 18.89 0.06
CA LYS A 302 2.27 19.84 1.13
C LYS A 302 3.48 20.31 1.94
N ALA A 303 4.68 19.84 1.59
CA ALA A 303 5.95 20.23 2.15
C ALA A 303 7.03 20.19 1.07
N ASP A 304 8.02 21.07 1.15
CA ASP A 304 9.15 21.12 0.23
C ASP A 304 10.27 20.13 0.61
N SER A 305 10.23 19.60 1.84
CA SER A 305 11.17 18.61 2.32
C SER A 305 10.50 17.60 3.27
N TYR A 306 11.09 16.41 3.37
CA TYR A 306 10.63 15.39 4.32
C TYR A 306 10.72 15.90 5.77
N LYS A 307 11.76 16.70 6.12
CA LYS A 307 11.90 17.30 7.44
C LYS A 307 10.76 18.27 7.78
N GLU A 308 10.37 19.12 6.85
CA GLU A 308 9.21 20.01 7.02
C GLU A 308 7.92 19.18 7.15
N ALA A 309 7.76 18.13 6.37
CA ALA A 309 6.61 17.24 6.47
C ALA A 309 6.50 16.54 7.83
N VAL A 310 7.62 16.20 8.48
CA VAL A 310 7.64 15.68 9.85
C VAL A 310 7.05 16.69 10.83
N GLU A 311 7.41 17.96 10.72
CA GLU A 311 6.86 19.01 11.60
C GLU A 311 5.36 19.25 11.32
N ILE A 312 4.93 19.23 10.06
CA ILE A 312 3.51 19.30 9.68
C ILE A 312 2.74 18.11 10.28
N ALA A 313 3.27 16.89 10.18
CA ALA A 313 2.64 15.71 10.76
C ALA A 313 2.47 15.81 12.29
N LYS A 314 3.51 16.25 13.01
CA LYS A 314 3.46 16.50 14.46
C LYS A 314 2.37 17.51 14.81
N GLN A 315 2.34 18.67 14.12
CA GLN A 315 1.37 19.73 14.33
C GLN A 315 -0.06 19.26 14.03
N THR A 316 -0.25 18.51 12.95
CA THR A 316 -1.56 17.97 12.55
C THR A 316 -2.12 17.04 13.60
N ILE A 317 -1.30 16.13 14.16
CA ILE A 317 -1.71 15.24 15.24
C ILE A 317 -2.03 16.05 16.50
N ASP A 318 -1.16 16.99 16.88
CA ASP A 318 -1.30 17.77 18.10
C ASP A 318 -2.46 18.80 18.04
N SER A 319 -2.98 19.11 16.83
CA SER A 319 -4.16 19.98 16.66
C SER A 319 -5.49 19.33 17.05
N GLY A 320 -5.54 18.00 17.09
CA GLY A 320 -6.78 17.23 17.29
C GLY A 320 -7.66 17.05 16.04
N ASN A 321 -7.36 17.74 14.93
CA ASN A 321 -8.17 17.71 13.70
C ASN A 321 -8.23 16.34 13.02
N VAL A 322 -7.32 15.41 13.38
CA VAL A 322 -7.31 14.06 12.79
C VAL A 322 -8.56 13.28 13.16
N MET A 323 -9.06 13.44 14.40
CA MET A 323 -10.31 12.78 14.83
C MET A 323 -11.53 13.33 14.08
N ASP A 324 -11.55 14.63 13.77
CA ASP A 324 -12.61 15.22 12.95
C ASP A 324 -12.61 14.61 11.54
N LYS A 325 -11.44 14.41 10.94
CA LYS A 325 -11.29 13.75 9.64
C LYS A 325 -11.75 12.28 9.67
N VAL A 326 -11.47 11.53 10.74
CA VAL A 326 -11.99 10.16 10.94
C VAL A 326 -13.51 10.16 10.97
N ASN A 327 -14.12 11.07 11.74
CA ASN A 327 -15.56 11.18 11.90
C ASN A 327 -16.23 11.59 10.57
N GLU A 328 -15.67 12.57 9.87
CA GLU A 328 -16.13 13.02 8.54
C GLU A 328 -16.15 11.88 7.54
N PHE A 329 -15.03 11.15 7.41
CA PHE A 329 -14.92 10.02 6.50
C PHE A 329 -15.93 8.90 6.86
N ALA A 330 -16.02 8.54 8.14
CA ALA A 330 -16.96 7.51 8.59
C ALA A 330 -18.42 7.89 8.33
N ALA A 331 -18.79 9.16 8.53
CA ALA A 331 -20.13 9.67 8.27
C ALA A 331 -20.44 9.64 6.77
N GLU A 332 -19.52 10.14 5.92
CA GLU A 332 -19.75 10.19 4.46
C GLU A 332 -19.84 8.78 3.87
N THR A 333 -18.98 7.85 4.27
CA THR A 333 -19.07 6.47 3.77
C THR A 333 -20.38 5.76 4.13
N LYS A 334 -21.03 6.12 5.24
CA LYS A 334 -22.34 5.59 5.63
C LYS A 334 -23.48 6.25 4.85
N LYS A 335 -23.40 7.55 4.56
CA LYS A 335 -24.37 8.30 3.79
C LYS A 335 -24.44 7.80 2.33
N LEU A 336 -23.30 7.38 1.79
CA LEU A 336 -23.18 6.86 0.43
C LEU A 336 -23.58 5.38 0.27
N ASN A 337 -24.04 4.74 1.34
CA ASN A 337 -24.41 3.31 1.34
C ASN A 337 -25.77 3.04 0.66
#